data_33c2054b3e3f58772feda1fbd8363b5a
#
_entry.id   33c2054b3e3f58772feda1fbd8363b5a
#
_cell.length_a   1.000
_cell.length_b   1.000
_cell.length_c   1.000
_cell.angle_alpha   90.00
_cell.angle_beta   90.00
_cell.angle_gamma   90.00
#
_symmetry.space_group_name_H-M   'P 1'
#
loop_
_entity.id
_entity.type
_entity.pdbx_description
1 polymer ?
#
loop_
_entity_poly.entity_id
_entity_poly.type
_entity_poly.pdbx_seq_one_letter_code
_entity_poly.pdbx_strand_id
1 'polypeptide(L)'
;MTDSSTTSQSRPVLFKVVVTGSECTGKTTLVQALAARFETAFSTEGARNYLDEVQRPLSFADVEPIAHRQMSLEGEALEQAGNLAILDTDLVSTMIYSRHYYGGCKTWITEMAVSRMANLYLVCDIDVPWTEDGLQRNQGEPGQRLQLHQTFISELDRIHASYEILSGSADTRLERATTIIKAHL
;
A
#
# COMPACT_ATOMS: atom_id res chain seq x y z
N MET A 1 49.00 -9.06 -19.72
CA MET A 1 47.65 -8.87 -20.23
C MET A 1 46.72 -9.56 -19.29
N THR A 2 46.14 -8.81 -18.37
CA THR A 2 45.19 -9.33 -17.38
C THR A 2 43.81 -8.84 -17.81
N ASP A 3 43.03 -9.79 -18.30
CA ASP A 3 41.67 -9.57 -18.76
C ASP A 3 40.75 -9.45 -17.55
N SER A 4 40.32 -8.26 -17.22
CA SER A 4 39.39 -7.98 -16.12
C SER A 4 37.96 -8.10 -16.67
N SER A 5 37.43 -9.31 -16.70
CA SER A 5 36.03 -9.55 -17.02
C SER A 5 35.16 -8.99 -15.92
N THR A 6 34.69 -7.76 -16.10
CA THR A 6 33.67 -7.16 -15.25
C THR A 6 32.33 -7.82 -15.54
N THR A 7 31.96 -8.82 -14.74
CA THR A 7 30.65 -9.45 -14.80
C THR A 7 29.62 -8.41 -14.35
N SER A 8 28.90 -7.83 -15.29
CA SER A 8 27.73 -7.01 -15.04
C SER A 8 26.65 -7.91 -14.41
N GLN A 9 26.58 -7.95 -13.09
CA GLN A 9 25.47 -8.57 -12.38
C GLN A 9 24.22 -7.71 -12.65
N SER A 10 23.32 -8.18 -13.49
CA SER A 10 21.99 -7.60 -13.64
C SER A 10 21.32 -7.56 -12.27
N ARG A 11 20.91 -6.36 -11.80
CA ARG A 11 20.10 -6.28 -10.59
C ARG A 11 18.88 -7.19 -10.76
N PRO A 12 18.54 -8.00 -9.75
CA PRO A 12 17.33 -8.81 -9.81
C PRO A 12 16.11 -7.91 -10.04
N VAL A 13 15.15 -8.42 -10.82
CA VAL A 13 13.90 -7.67 -11.05
C VAL A 13 13.18 -7.54 -9.70
N LEU A 14 13.00 -6.30 -9.26
CA LEU A 14 12.38 -5.99 -7.98
C LEU A 14 10.87 -6.25 -8.06
N PHE A 15 10.38 -7.16 -7.22
CA PHE A 15 8.97 -7.46 -7.07
C PHE A 15 8.36 -6.57 -5.98
N LYS A 16 7.38 -5.73 -6.36
CA LYS A 16 6.69 -4.83 -5.44
C LYS A 16 5.37 -5.44 -4.97
N VAL A 17 5.18 -5.52 -3.67
CA VAL A 17 3.92 -5.92 -3.02
C VAL A 17 3.38 -4.74 -2.23
N VAL A 18 2.14 -4.36 -2.50
CA VAL A 18 1.43 -3.33 -1.74
C VAL A 18 0.36 -3.98 -0.87
N VAL A 19 0.40 -3.71 0.43
CA VAL A 19 -0.71 -4.04 1.34
C VAL A 19 -1.65 -2.85 1.38
N THR A 20 -2.92 -3.07 1.00
CA THR A 20 -3.92 -2.01 0.84
C THR A 20 -5.28 -2.41 1.41
N GLY A 21 -6.27 -1.55 1.29
CA GLY A 21 -7.63 -1.75 1.79
C GLY A 21 -8.09 -0.61 2.69
N SER A 22 -9.33 -0.69 3.16
CA SER A 22 -9.93 0.35 4.02
C SER A 22 -9.20 0.51 5.36
N GLU A 23 -9.57 1.53 6.11
CA GLU A 23 -8.98 1.85 7.41
C GLU A 23 -9.25 0.75 8.45
N CYS A 24 -8.39 0.66 9.47
CA CYS A 24 -8.51 -0.28 10.60
C CYS A 24 -8.64 -1.75 10.18
N THR A 25 -7.97 -2.16 9.10
CA THR A 25 -7.97 -3.55 8.60
C THR A 25 -6.69 -4.32 8.92
N GLY A 26 -5.76 -3.73 9.68
CA GLY A 26 -4.51 -4.38 10.09
C GLY A 26 -3.39 -4.36 9.03
N LYS A 27 -3.45 -3.45 8.05
CA LYS A 27 -2.43 -3.30 6.99
C LYS A 27 -1.01 -3.18 7.55
N THR A 28 -0.77 -2.19 8.39
CA THR A 28 0.56 -1.90 8.95
C THR A 28 1.14 -3.08 9.72
N THR A 29 0.30 -3.79 10.50
CA THR A 29 0.71 -5.01 11.20
C THR A 29 1.15 -6.10 10.23
N LEU A 30 0.39 -6.28 9.14
CA LEU A 30 0.73 -7.27 8.11
C LEU A 30 1.99 -6.89 7.35
N VAL A 31 2.18 -5.61 7.00
CA VAL A 31 3.40 -5.08 6.35
C VAL A 31 4.63 -5.41 7.18
N GLN A 32 4.61 -5.05 8.47
CA GLN A 32 5.73 -5.29 9.37
C GLN A 32 6.04 -6.79 9.53
N ALA A 33 5.00 -7.62 9.65
CA ALA A 33 5.16 -9.06 9.78
C ALA A 33 5.73 -9.69 8.48
N LEU A 34 5.29 -9.25 7.31
CA LEU A 34 5.82 -9.70 6.02
C LEU A 34 7.25 -9.22 5.82
N ALA A 35 7.56 -7.96 6.12
CA ALA A 35 8.92 -7.43 6.02
C ALA A 35 9.90 -8.22 6.90
N ALA A 36 9.51 -8.54 8.13
CA ALA A 36 10.30 -9.38 9.02
C ALA A 36 10.44 -10.82 8.49
N ARG A 37 9.36 -11.42 7.96
CA ARG A 37 9.35 -12.79 7.42
C ARG A 37 10.27 -12.96 6.21
N PHE A 38 10.34 -11.94 5.35
CA PHE A 38 11.14 -11.96 4.12
C PHE A 38 12.49 -11.25 4.27
N GLU A 39 12.79 -10.69 5.45
CA GLU A 39 14.00 -9.90 5.72
C GLU A 39 14.21 -8.80 4.67
N THR A 40 13.14 -8.05 4.37
CA THR A 40 13.14 -7.07 3.29
C THR A 40 12.74 -5.67 3.77
N ALA A 41 13.05 -4.66 2.96
CA ALA A 41 12.63 -3.28 3.20
C ALA A 41 11.11 -3.11 3.04
N PHE A 42 10.56 -2.19 3.81
CA PHE A 42 9.15 -1.79 3.73
C PHE A 42 8.98 -0.28 3.84
N SER A 43 7.90 0.26 3.27
CA SER A 43 7.49 1.64 3.51
C SER A 43 6.40 1.72 4.58
N THR A 44 6.29 2.91 5.21
CA THR A 44 5.16 3.26 6.07
C THR A 44 4.11 4.04 5.27
N GLU A 45 2.90 4.19 5.82
CA GLU A 45 1.80 4.93 5.20
C GLU A 45 2.04 6.45 5.26
N GLY A 46 2.12 7.10 4.09
CA GLY A 46 2.38 8.54 3.98
C GLY A 46 1.28 9.42 4.56
N ALA A 47 0.01 8.99 4.46
CA ALA A 47 -1.13 9.72 5.00
C ALA A 47 -1.10 9.77 6.54
N ARG A 48 -0.75 8.66 7.21
CA ARG A 48 -0.60 8.61 8.65
C ARG A 48 0.54 9.52 9.12
N ASN A 49 1.71 9.41 8.49
CA ASN A 49 2.85 10.26 8.83
C ASN A 49 2.53 11.75 8.66
N TYR A 50 1.78 12.11 7.62
CA TYR A 50 1.35 13.48 7.40
C TYR A 50 0.34 13.95 8.45
N LEU A 51 -0.64 13.10 8.80
CA LEU A 51 -1.65 13.41 9.82
C LEU A 51 -1.01 13.62 11.20
N ASP A 52 -0.03 12.79 11.56
CA ASP A 52 0.72 12.89 12.82
C ASP A 52 1.52 14.20 12.92
N GLU A 53 1.93 14.77 11.78
CA GLU A 53 2.62 16.04 11.72
C GLU A 53 1.66 17.23 11.84
N VAL A 54 0.56 17.22 11.07
CA VAL A 54 -0.35 18.37 11.00
C VAL A 54 -1.35 18.45 12.15
N GLN A 55 -1.62 17.34 12.84
CA GLN A 55 -2.49 17.23 14.02
C GLN A 55 -3.88 17.88 13.86
N ARG A 56 -4.45 17.80 12.66
CA ARG A 56 -5.79 18.29 12.33
C ARG A 56 -6.46 17.37 11.30
N PRO A 57 -7.78 17.41 11.15
CA PRO A 57 -8.47 16.71 10.07
C PRO A 57 -7.90 17.09 8.70
N LEU A 58 -7.78 16.08 7.83
CA LEU A 58 -7.30 16.27 6.47
C LEU A 58 -8.36 16.89 5.56
N SER A 59 -7.92 17.60 4.54
CA SER A 59 -8.73 18.24 3.50
C SER A 59 -8.24 17.82 2.11
N PHE A 60 -8.97 18.20 1.06
CA PHE A 60 -8.53 17.96 -0.32
C PHE A 60 -7.15 18.57 -0.65
N ALA A 61 -6.82 19.72 -0.03
CA ALA A 61 -5.52 20.35 -0.22
C ALA A 61 -4.34 19.52 0.30
N ASP A 62 -4.59 18.60 1.24
CA ASP A 62 -3.57 17.74 1.83
C ASP A 62 -3.25 16.51 0.97
N VAL A 63 -4.09 16.19 -0.02
CA VAL A 63 -3.91 15.02 -0.88
C VAL A 63 -2.58 15.06 -1.65
N GLU A 64 -2.19 16.23 -2.15
CA GLU A 64 -0.95 16.38 -2.91
C GLU A 64 0.30 16.25 -2.02
N PRO A 65 0.43 16.94 -0.88
CA PRO A 65 1.51 16.69 0.07
C PRO A 65 1.61 15.22 0.52
N ILE A 66 0.47 14.56 0.76
CA ILE A 66 0.41 13.13 1.11
C ILE A 66 0.95 12.28 -0.03
N ALA A 67 0.55 12.56 -1.28
CA ALA A 67 1.02 11.81 -2.45
C ALA A 67 2.55 11.93 -2.63
N HIS A 68 3.10 13.13 -2.48
CA HIS A 68 4.56 13.33 -2.52
C HIS A 68 5.28 12.58 -1.41
N ARG A 69 4.76 12.62 -0.18
CA ARG A 69 5.32 11.88 0.96
C ARG A 69 5.29 10.38 0.72
N GLN A 70 4.15 9.84 0.24
CA GLN A 70 4.02 8.43 -0.11
C GLN A 70 5.07 8.00 -1.12
N MET A 71 5.27 8.80 -2.19
CA MET A 71 6.29 8.52 -3.21
C MET A 71 7.72 8.52 -2.64
N SER A 72 8.03 9.41 -1.70
CA SER A 72 9.34 9.45 -1.02
C SER A 72 9.59 8.18 -0.21
N LEU A 73 8.62 7.80 0.63
CA LEU A 73 8.71 6.61 1.48
C LEU A 73 8.82 5.31 0.66
N GLU A 74 8.05 5.23 -0.44
CA GLU A 74 8.19 4.13 -1.40
C GLU A 74 9.58 4.10 -2.02
N GLY A 75 10.09 5.26 -2.46
CA GLY A 75 11.42 5.39 -3.07
C GLY A 75 12.52 4.88 -2.13
N GLU A 76 12.51 5.32 -0.87
CA GLU A 76 13.45 4.89 0.15
C GLU A 76 13.41 3.36 0.39
N ALA A 77 12.21 2.78 0.45
CA ALA A 77 12.04 1.33 0.61
C ALA A 77 12.54 0.56 -0.62
N LEU A 78 12.25 1.05 -1.84
CA LEU A 78 12.69 0.42 -3.08
C LEU A 78 14.22 0.47 -3.27
N GLU A 79 14.88 1.54 -2.82
CA GLU A 79 16.34 1.67 -2.86
C GLU A 79 17.04 0.67 -1.92
N GLN A 80 16.42 0.36 -0.78
CA GLN A 80 16.95 -0.58 0.22
C GLN A 80 16.57 -2.04 -0.05
N ALA A 81 15.59 -2.27 -0.92
CA ALA A 81 15.10 -3.59 -1.24
C ALA A 81 16.07 -4.36 -2.15
N GLY A 82 16.14 -5.68 -1.94
CA GLY A 82 16.79 -6.62 -2.85
C GLY A 82 15.91 -6.96 -4.06
N ASN A 83 15.30 -8.13 -4.03
CA ASN A 83 14.36 -8.60 -5.06
C ASN A 83 12.87 -8.45 -4.68
N LEU A 84 12.57 -8.05 -3.44
CA LEU A 84 11.22 -7.85 -2.91
C LEU A 84 11.16 -6.55 -2.11
N ALA A 85 10.07 -5.80 -2.24
CA ALA A 85 9.71 -4.69 -1.35
C ALA A 85 8.25 -4.82 -0.93
N ILE A 86 7.97 -4.57 0.36
CA ILE A 86 6.61 -4.55 0.93
C ILE A 86 6.23 -3.09 1.24
N LEU A 87 5.14 -2.61 0.67
CA LEU A 87 4.72 -1.21 0.81
C LEU A 87 3.40 -1.12 1.60
N ASP A 88 3.34 -0.24 2.60
CA ASP A 88 2.11 0.10 3.32
C ASP A 88 1.37 1.18 2.53
N THR A 89 0.42 0.77 1.73
CA THR A 89 -0.28 1.56 0.73
C THR A 89 0.61 2.12 -0.39
N ASP A 90 0.01 2.84 -1.33
CA ASP A 90 0.66 3.50 -2.46
C ASP A 90 -0.21 4.65 -3.02
N LEU A 91 0.19 5.19 -4.18
CA LEU A 91 -0.60 6.22 -4.84
C LEU A 91 -1.97 5.75 -5.33
N VAL A 92 -2.18 4.45 -5.59
CA VAL A 92 -3.52 3.91 -5.92
C VAL A 92 -4.43 4.08 -4.71
N SER A 93 -3.95 3.76 -3.51
CA SER A 93 -4.68 4.01 -2.26
C SER A 93 -4.97 5.49 -2.06
N THR A 94 -3.99 6.37 -2.28
CA THR A 94 -4.15 7.83 -2.19
C THR A 94 -5.23 8.33 -3.15
N MET A 95 -5.23 7.85 -4.40
CA MET A 95 -6.24 8.18 -5.41
C MET A 95 -7.65 7.73 -4.98
N ILE A 96 -7.78 6.50 -4.48
CA ILE A 96 -9.06 5.93 -4.03
C ILE A 96 -9.62 6.75 -2.85
N TYR A 97 -8.81 7.00 -1.83
CA TYR A 97 -9.20 7.82 -0.68
C TYR A 97 -9.58 9.25 -1.09
N SER A 98 -8.81 9.89 -1.98
CA SER A 98 -9.11 11.23 -2.47
C SER A 98 -10.48 11.30 -3.15
N ARG A 99 -10.79 10.33 -4.02
CA ARG A 99 -12.10 10.25 -4.69
C ARG A 99 -13.22 9.96 -3.70
N HIS A 100 -12.99 9.06 -2.76
CA HIS A 100 -14.00 8.67 -1.77
C HIS A 100 -14.38 9.83 -0.85
N TYR A 101 -13.41 10.54 -0.28
CA TYR A 101 -13.68 11.58 0.71
C TYR A 101 -13.94 12.96 0.12
N TYR A 102 -13.39 13.26 -1.05
CA TYR A 102 -13.43 14.60 -1.64
C TYR A 102 -14.09 14.65 -3.02
N GLY A 103 -14.55 13.51 -3.54
CA GLY A 103 -15.23 13.44 -4.84
C GLY A 103 -14.32 13.58 -6.06
N GLY A 104 -13.01 13.68 -5.88
CA GLY A 104 -12.05 13.82 -6.98
C GLY A 104 -10.60 13.54 -6.58
N CYS A 105 -9.72 13.51 -7.57
CA CYS A 105 -8.28 13.40 -7.40
C CYS A 105 -7.56 14.20 -8.48
N LYS A 106 -6.40 14.79 -8.17
CA LYS A 106 -5.58 15.50 -9.17
C LYS A 106 -5.13 14.55 -10.26
N THR A 107 -5.17 15.01 -11.51
CA THR A 107 -4.85 14.18 -12.69
C THR A 107 -3.47 13.55 -12.60
N TRP A 108 -2.45 14.32 -12.22
CA TRP A 108 -1.09 13.80 -12.09
C TRP A 108 -0.96 12.66 -11.08
N ILE A 109 -1.71 12.70 -9.95
CA ILE A 109 -1.72 11.61 -8.96
C ILE A 109 -2.31 10.35 -9.57
N THR A 110 -3.41 10.49 -10.32
CA THR A 110 -4.05 9.36 -11.01
C THR A 110 -3.12 8.72 -12.04
N GLU A 111 -2.44 9.54 -12.85
CA GLU A 111 -1.49 9.08 -13.87
C GLU A 111 -0.28 8.38 -13.22
N MET A 112 0.28 8.99 -12.17
CA MET A 112 1.38 8.39 -11.40
C MET A 112 0.98 7.11 -10.69
N ALA A 113 -0.23 7.03 -10.13
CA ALA A 113 -0.75 5.81 -9.49
C ALA A 113 -0.76 4.63 -10.47
N VAL A 114 -1.26 4.85 -11.69
CA VAL A 114 -1.30 3.80 -12.72
C VAL A 114 0.10 3.45 -13.25
N SER A 115 0.95 4.45 -13.51
CA SER A 115 2.30 4.20 -14.06
C SER A 115 3.26 3.51 -13.08
N ARG A 116 2.98 3.60 -11.78
CA ARG A 116 3.82 3.06 -10.69
C ARG A 116 3.20 1.85 -10.00
N MET A 117 2.15 1.26 -10.54
CA MET A 117 1.46 0.11 -9.92
C MET A 117 2.43 -0.96 -9.42
N ALA A 118 2.03 -1.63 -8.35
CA ALA A 118 2.75 -2.78 -7.82
C ALA A 118 2.56 -4.02 -8.70
N ASN A 119 3.44 -5.00 -8.51
CA ASN A 119 3.28 -6.32 -9.14
C ASN A 119 2.12 -7.11 -8.52
N LEU A 120 1.85 -6.87 -7.22
CA LEU A 120 0.79 -7.54 -6.48
C LEU A 120 0.22 -6.60 -5.41
N TYR A 121 -1.11 -6.56 -5.29
CA TYR A 121 -1.83 -5.92 -4.19
C TYR A 121 -2.41 -6.99 -3.25
N LEU A 122 -2.17 -6.84 -1.95
CA LEU A 122 -2.78 -7.63 -0.90
C LEU A 122 -3.83 -6.77 -0.20
N VAL A 123 -5.09 -7.02 -0.51
CA VAL A 123 -6.22 -6.24 0.01
C VAL A 123 -6.69 -6.83 1.33
N CYS A 124 -6.47 -6.11 2.44
CA CYS A 124 -6.98 -6.52 3.74
C CYS A 124 -8.51 -6.38 3.79
N ASP A 125 -9.19 -7.50 4.07
CA ASP A 125 -10.63 -7.55 4.22
C ASP A 125 -11.12 -6.82 5.47
N ILE A 126 -12.41 -6.51 5.50
CA ILE A 126 -13.09 -5.78 6.59
C ILE A 126 -13.68 -6.69 7.67
N ASP A 127 -13.29 -7.94 7.71
CA ASP A 127 -13.76 -8.97 8.65
C ASP A 127 -13.18 -8.87 10.07
N VAL A 128 -12.33 -7.84 10.31
CA VAL A 128 -11.84 -7.49 11.65
C VAL A 128 -12.68 -6.38 12.27
N PRO A 129 -12.87 -6.36 13.62
CA PRO A 129 -13.59 -5.28 14.29
C PRO A 129 -12.99 -3.91 13.97
N TRP A 130 -13.86 -2.92 13.75
CA TRP A 130 -13.40 -1.55 13.64
C TRP A 130 -13.06 -1.00 15.03
N THR A 131 -11.94 -0.31 15.14
CA THR A 131 -11.54 0.43 16.33
C THR A 131 -11.32 1.90 15.95
N GLU A 132 -11.77 2.80 16.81
CA GLU A 132 -11.53 4.23 16.62
C GLU A 132 -10.02 4.52 16.69
N ASP A 133 -9.49 5.20 15.67
CA ASP A 133 -8.06 5.50 15.55
C ASP A 133 -7.85 7.03 15.45
N GLY A 134 -8.19 7.73 16.52
CA GLY A 134 -7.91 9.14 16.74
C GLY A 134 -8.46 10.08 15.66
N LEU A 135 -7.58 10.88 15.05
CA LEU A 135 -7.91 11.84 14.01
C LEU A 135 -8.14 11.21 12.63
N GLN A 136 -7.98 9.90 12.51
CA GLN A 136 -8.28 9.21 11.26
C GLN A 136 -9.77 9.27 10.95
N ARG A 137 -10.05 9.28 9.66
CA ARG A 137 -11.36 9.50 9.05
C ARG A 137 -12.41 8.61 9.66
N ASN A 138 -13.50 9.25 10.08
CA ASN A 138 -14.61 8.58 10.76
C ASN A 138 -15.39 7.71 9.76
N GLN A 139 -15.27 6.40 9.86
CA GLN A 139 -16.10 5.42 9.16
C GLN A 139 -17.14 4.79 10.10
N GLY A 140 -17.57 5.55 11.11
CA GLY A 140 -18.53 5.09 12.12
C GLY A 140 -19.94 4.86 11.59
N GLU A 141 -20.25 5.34 10.37
CA GLU A 141 -21.56 5.10 9.75
C GLU A 141 -21.64 3.65 9.21
N PRO A 142 -22.69 2.91 9.56
CA PRO A 142 -22.89 1.56 9.05
C PRO A 142 -22.88 1.54 7.51
N GLY A 143 -22.01 0.71 6.93
CA GLY A 143 -21.91 0.51 5.48
C GLY A 143 -20.80 1.34 4.80
N GLN A 144 -20.29 2.43 5.36
CA GLN A 144 -19.22 3.22 4.74
C GLN A 144 -17.94 2.39 4.52
N ARG A 145 -17.57 1.59 5.51
CA ARG A 145 -16.39 0.71 5.43
C ARG A 145 -16.55 -0.34 4.32
N LEU A 146 -17.74 -0.93 4.19
CA LEU A 146 -18.04 -1.85 3.11
C LEU A 146 -17.99 -1.15 1.74
N GLN A 147 -18.58 0.03 1.63
CA GLN A 147 -18.56 0.81 0.40
C GLN A 147 -17.13 1.16 -0.02
N LEU A 148 -16.28 1.60 0.92
CA LEU A 148 -14.88 1.89 0.62
C LEU A 148 -14.11 0.62 0.22
N HIS A 149 -14.34 -0.51 0.89
CA HIS A 149 -13.74 -1.79 0.52
C HIS A 149 -14.12 -2.19 -0.92
N GLN A 150 -15.39 -2.08 -1.28
CA GLN A 150 -15.86 -2.33 -2.64
C GLN A 150 -15.24 -1.35 -3.65
N THR A 151 -15.02 -0.10 -3.24
CA THR A 151 -14.34 0.90 -4.09
C THR A 151 -12.89 0.49 -4.35
N PHE A 152 -12.15 -0.03 -3.34
CA PHE A 152 -10.81 -0.57 -3.55
C PHE A 152 -10.80 -1.68 -4.59
N ILE A 153 -11.69 -2.66 -4.47
CA ILE A 153 -11.78 -3.78 -5.41
C ILE A 153 -12.09 -3.28 -6.82
N SER A 154 -13.12 -2.45 -6.97
CA SER A 154 -13.54 -1.95 -8.29
C SER A 154 -12.48 -1.07 -8.97
N GLU A 155 -11.72 -0.29 -8.21
CA GLU A 155 -10.62 0.52 -8.78
C GLU A 155 -9.43 -0.35 -9.18
N LEU A 156 -9.07 -1.39 -8.41
CA LEU A 156 -8.03 -2.35 -8.78
C LEU A 156 -8.41 -3.13 -10.05
N ASP A 157 -9.68 -3.57 -10.16
CA ASP A 157 -10.20 -4.19 -11.38
C ASP A 157 -10.11 -3.24 -12.59
N ARG A 158 -10.52 -1.98 -12.39
CA ARG A 158 -10.54 -0.96 -13.45
C ARG A 158 -9.15 -0.66 -14.03
N ILE A 159 -8.12 -0.72 -13.20
CA ILE A 159 -6.72 -0.51 -13.63
C ILE A 159 -6.01 -1.82 -13.99
N HIS A 160 -6.72 -2.94 -13.98
CA HIS A 160 -6.18 -4.28 -14.26
C HIS A 160 -5.00 -4.67 -13.36
N ALA A 161 -5.06 -4.27 -12.08
CA ALA A 161 -4.04 -4.64 -11.10
C ALA A 161 -4.19 -6.11 -10.68
N SER A 162 -3.07 -6.79 -10.45
CA SER A 162 -3.08 -8.10 -9.82
C SER A 162 -3.31 -7.95 -8.32
N TYR A 163 -4.33 -8.61 -7.76
CA TYR A 163 -4.61 -8.53 -6.33
C TYR A 163 -5.18 -9.81 -5.74
N GLU A 164 -5.02 -9.95 -4.42
CA GLU A 164 -5.61 -11.00 -3.59
C GLU A 164 -6.26 -10.40 -2.35
N ILE A 165 -7.45 -10.91 -1.97
CA ILE A 165 -8.14 -10.48 -0.74
C ILE A 165 -7.71 -11.38 0.40
N LEU A 166 -7.30 -10.77 1.52
CA LEU A 166 -6.84 -11.43 2.71
C LEU A 166 -7.84 -11.28 3.85
N SER A 167 -8.48 -12.39 4.24
CA SER A 167 -9.46 -12.48 5.32
C SER A 167 -8.91 -13.30 6.49
N GLY A 168 -9.55 -13.22 7.65
CA GLY A 168 -9.24 -13.99 8.84
C GLY A 168 -8.33 -13.27 9.84
N SER A 169 -7.77 -14.02 10.77
CA SER A 169 -6.86 -13.51 11.80
C SER A 169 -5.55 -12.96 11.19
N ALA A 170 -4.80 -12.18 11.98
CA ALA A 170 -3.48 -11.67 11.58
C ALA A 170 -2.54 -12.80 11.13
N ASP A 171 -2.52 -13.92 11.87
CA ASP A 171 -1.71 -15.09 11.52
C ASP A 171 -2.16 -15.73 10.21
N THR A 172 -3.47 -15.90 10.03
CA THR A 172 -4.04 -16.47 8.79
C THR A 172 -3.68 -15.62 7.58
N ARG A 173 -3.79 -14.29 7.70
CA ARG A 173 -3.42 -13.34 6.64
C ARG A 173 -1.93 -13.39 6.33
N LEU A 174 -1.08 -13.45 7.36
CA LEU A 174 0.36 -13.54 7.21
C LEU A 174 0.78 -14.82 6.46
N GLU A 175 0.24 -15.97 6.86
CA GLU A 175 0.58 -17.25 6.22
C GLU A 175 0.08 -17.29 4.76
N ARG A 176 -1.14 -16.82 4.49
CA ARG A 176 -1.68 -16.74 3.14
C ARG A 176 -0.86 -15.79 2.26
N ALA A 177 -0.58 -14.57 2.75
CA ALA A 177 0.23 -13.58 2.04
C ALA A 177 1.64 -14.12 1.75
N THR A 178 2.26 -14.79 2.74
CA THR A 178 3.57 -15.43 2.57
C THR A 178 3.55 -16.47 1.45
N THR A 179 2.51 -17.32 1.40
CA THR A 179 2.37 -18.34 0.36
C THR A 179 2.21 -17.72 -1.02
N ILE A 180 1.36 -16.67 -1.13
CA ILE A 180 1.13 -15.96 -2.39
C ILE A 180 2.42 -15.30 -2.88
N ILE A 181 3.12 -14.56 -2.03
CA ILE A 181 4.38 -13.88 -2.40
C ILE A 181 5.43 -14.89 -2.87
N LYS A 182 5.62 -16.00 -2.13
CA LYS A 182 6.58 -17.06 -2.51
C LYS A 182 6.30 -17.68 -3.87
N ALA A 183 5.05 -17.73 -4.31
CA ALA A 183 4.69 -18.25 -5.62
C ALA A 183 5.09 -17.30 -6.78
N HIS A 184 5.47 -16.06 -6.49
CA HIS A 184 5.88 -15.05 -7.47
C HIS A 184 7.39 -14.77 -7.47
N LEU A 185 8.13 -15.25 -6.46
CA LEU A 185 9.60 -15.10 -6.34
C LEU A 185 10.34 -16.30 -6.87
#